data_85d9c1dd71cefbb1b16250420332e106
#
_entry.id   85d9c1dd71cefbb1b16250420332e106
#
_cell.length_a   1.000
_cell.length_b   1.000
_cell.length_c   1.000
_cell.angle_alpha   90.00
_cell.angle_beta   90.00
_cell.angle_gamma   90.00
#
_symmetry.space_group_name_H-M   'P 1'
#
loop_
_entity.id
_entity.type
_entity.pdbx_description
1 polymer ?
#
loop_
_entity_poly.entity_id
_entity_poly.type
_entity_poly.pdbx_seq_one_letter_code
_entity_poly.pdbx_strand_id
1 'polypeptide(L)'
;MSVQAASAALAPASIGARVVAYIIDGLILFVVGLLVVGSLIGDQTVTGNVIRAIIYALLGFVYFGYTWTAWRASPGQRILGLVTVNADDGAAVSSNTAIVRWAFLFGPSAVQSLFTNQLTGGLGALVGLVVFVYYIYLLYSAATDSRRQGFHDKQAGTIVTTKASA
;
A
#
# COMPACT_ATOMS: atom_id res chain seq x y z
N MET A 1 -9.73 26.33 -17.94
CA MET A 1 -10.32 24.98 -17.75
C MET A 1 -10.55 24.80 -16.25
N SER A 2 -11.79 24.53 -15.83
CA SER A 2 -12.10 24.41 -14.40
C SER A 2 -11.48 23.12 -13.84
N VAL A 3 -11.05 23.15 -12.58
CA VAL A 3 -10.51 21.99 -11.84
C VAL A 3 -11.47 20.78 -11.92
N GLN A 4 -12.75 21.02 -12.01
CA GLN A 4 -13.80 20.02 -12.17
C GLN A 4 -13.75 19.25 -13.52
N ALA A 5 -13.28 19.89 -14.60
CA ALA A 5 -13.13 19.23 -15.89
C ALA A 5 -11.92 18.27 -15.94
N ALA A 6 -10.84 18.60 -15.24
CA ALA A 6 -9.67 17.72 -15.11
C ALA A 6 -9.99 16.47 -14.27
N SER A 7 -10.79 16.61 -13.20
CA SER A 7 -11.18 15.49 -12.34
C SER A 7 -12.14 14.49 -13.03
N ALA A 8 -12.96 14.96 -13.96
CA ALA A 8 -13.87 14.12 -14.74
C ALA A 8 -13.16 13.25 -15.81
N ALA A 9 -11.91 13.58 -16.14
CA ALA A 9 -11.14 12.88 -17.18
C ALA A 9 -10.33 11.67 -16.65
N LEU A 10 -10.20 11.51 -15.32
CA LEU A 10 -9.41 10.43 -14.73
C LEU A 10 -10.23 9.13 -14.65
N ALA A 11 -10.02 8.21 -15.59
CA ALA A 11 -10.68 6.90 -15.56
C ALA A 11 -10.07 6.00 -14.48
N PRO A 12 -10.82 5.64 -13.41
CA PRO A 12 -10.29 4.84 -12.32
C PRO A 12 -9.93 3.43 -12.79
N ALA A 13 -8.77 2.94 -12.35
CA ALA A 13 -8.33 1.58 -12.63
C ALA A 13 -9.27 0.54 -12.02
N SER A 14 -9.40 -0.63 -12.66
CA SER A 14 -10.20 -1.72 -12.12
C SER A 14 -9.62 -2.22 -10.79
N ILE A 15 -10.47 -2.69 -9.89
CA ILE A 15 -10.04 -3.27 -8.61
C ILE A 15 -9.13 -4.47 -8.83
N GLY A 16 -9.48 -5.35 -9.80
CA GLY A 16 -8.66 -6.51 -10.13
C GLY A 16 -7.23 -6.14 -10.55
N ALA A 17 -7.07 -5.13 -11.44
CA ALA A 17 -5.74 -4.67 -11.85
C ALA A 17 -4.93 -4.11 -10.66
N ARG A 18 -5.58 -3.39 -9.74
CA ARG A 18 -4.94 -2.86 -8.54
C ARG A 18 -4.48 -3.98 -7.60
N VAL A 19 -5.32 -5.00 -7.40
CA VAL A 19 -4.96 -6.19 -6.59
C VAL A 19 -3.78 -6.93 -7.20
N VAL A 20 -3.80 -7.18 -8.51
CA VAL A 20 -2.67 -7.83 -9.21
C VAL A 20 -1.39 -7.00 -9.09
N ALA A 21 -1.47 -5.66 -9.23
CA ALA A 21 -0.33 -4.79 -9.02
C ALA A 21 0.28 -4.97 -7.61
N TYR A 22 -0.55 -4.99 -6.56
CA TYR A 22 -0.08 -5.21 -5.19
C TYR A 22 0.50 -6.61 -4.96
N ILE A 23 -0.01 -7.64 -5.63
CA ILE A 23 0.58 -8.99 -5.58
C ILE A 23 1.99 -8.97 -6.20
N ILE A 24 2.16 -8.33 -7.35
CA ILE A 24 3.48 -8.19 -8.00
C ILE A 24 4.45 -7.42 -7.08
N ASP A 25 4.02 -6.27 -6.53
CA ASP A 25 4.83 -5.49 -5.60
C ASP A 25 5.18 -6.29 -4.34
N GLY A 26 4.23 -7.08 -3.83
CA GLY A 26 4.44 -7.97 -2.70
C GLY A 26 5.49 -9.05 -2.97
N LEU A 27 5.47 -9.65 -4.16
CA LEU A 27 6.50 -10.62 -4.57
C LEU A 27 7.89 -9.97 -4.68
N ILE A 28 7.97 -8.77 -5.25
CA ILE A 28 9.23 -8.02 -5.32
C ILE A 28 9.76 -7.73 -3.90
N LEU A 29 8.91 -7.20 -3.02
CA LEU A 29 9.29 -6.90 -1.63
C LEU A 29 9.64 -8.16 -0.84
N PHE A 30 8.97 -9.27 -1.08
CA PHE A 30 9.30 -10.55 -0.47
C PHE A 30 10.73 -11.00 -0.85
N VAL A 31 11.07 -10.98 -2.15
CA VAL A 31 12.43 -11.34 -2.61
C VAL A 31 13.49 -10.38 -2.04
N VAL A 32 13.25 -9.06 -2.14
CA VAL A 32 14.17 -8.05 -1.58
C VAL A 32 14.31 -8.23 -0.07
N GLY A 33 13.21 -8.48 0.62
CA GLY A 33 13.20 -8.73 2.07
C GLY A 33 14.02 -9.97 2.44
N LEU A 34 13.90 -11.06 1.70
CA LEU A 34 14.74 -12.25 1.92
C LEU A 34 16.23 -11.96 1.78
N LEU A 35 16.63 -11.15 0.81
CA LEU A 35 18.03 -10.77 0.60
C LEU A 35 18.56 -9.85 1.72
N VAL A 36 17.73 -8.93 2.20
CA VAL A 36 18.13 -7.95 3.22
C VAL A 36 18.11 -8.52 4.63
N VAL A 37 17.08 -9.30 4.98
CA VAL A 37 16.91 -9.84 6.34
C VAL A 37 17.16 -11.33 6.45
N GLY A 38 17.60 -11.98 5.38
CA GLY A 38 17.81 -13.43 5.34
C GLY A 38 18.77 -13.92 6.44
N SER A 39 19.80 -13.14 6.77
CA SER A 39 20.73 -13.42 7.87
C SER A 39 20.09 -13.36 9.24
N LEU A 40 18.94 -12.69 9.39
CA LEU A 40 18.17 -12.53 10.63
C LEU A 40 17.04 -13.55 10.78
N ILE A 41 16.80 -14.39 9.76
CA ILE A 41 15.67 -15.34 9.76
C ILE A 41 15.81 -16.38 10.89
N GLY A 42 17.03 -16.78 11.25
CA GLY A 42 17.33 -17.73 12.33
C GLY A 42 17.10 -17.17 13.73
N ASP A 43 17.11 -15.87 13.92
CA ASP A 43 16.89 -15.24 15.23
C ASP A 43 15.39 -15.16 15.54
N GLN A 44 14.91 -16.07 16.39
CA GLN A 44 13.52 -16.13 16.85
C GLN A 44 13.28 -15.37 18.16
N THR A 45 14.26 -14.60 18.65
CA THR A 45 14.10 -13.75 19.82
C THR A 45 13.08 -12.65 19.56
N VAL A 46 12.48 -12.10 20.62
CA VAL A 46 11.59 -10.94 20.52
C VAL A 46 12.30 -9.78 19.83
N THR A 47 13.56 -9.52 20.20
CA THR A 47 14.38 -8.46 19.60
C THR A 47 14.61 -8.68 18.12
N GLY A 48 15.01 -9.89 17.69
CA GLY A 48 15.20 -10.22 16.27
C GLY A 48 13.91 -10.06 15.45
N ASN A 49 12.78 -10.45 16.02
CA ASN A 49 11.47 -10.30 15.37
C ASN A 49 11.07 -8.84 15.19
N VAL A 50 11.28 -7.99 16.24
CA VAL A 50 11.02 -6.55 16.16
C VAL A 50 11.93 -5.89 15.12
N ILE A 51 13.21 -6.20 15.11
CA ILE A 51 14.17 -5.68 14.12
C ILE A 51 13.72 -6.03 12.70
N ARG A 52 13.36 -7.30 12.44
CA ARG A 52 12.84 -7.72 11.13
C ARG A 52 11.58 -6.94 10.75
N ALA A 53 10.63 -6.81 11.65
CA ALA A 53 9.39 -6.07 11.40
C ALA A 53 9.67 -4.61 11.02
N ILE A 54 10.58 -3.95 11.74
CA ILE A 54 11.00 -2.57 11.44
C ILE A 54 11.66 -2.50 10.06
N ILE A 55 12.59 -3.41 9.74
CA ILE A 55 13.27 -3.42 8.44
C ILE A 55 12.26 -3.62 7.30
N TYR A 56 11.32 -4.57 7.42
CA TYR A 56 10.29 -4.78 6.41
C TYR A 56 9.36 -3.57 6.25
N ALA A 57 8.97 -2.93 7.36
CA ALA A 57 8.15 -1.72 7.32
C ALA A 57 8.90 -0.58 6.61
N LEU A 58 10.18 -0.37 6.91
CA LEU A 58 11.03 0.63 6.26
C LEU A 58 11.25 0.33 4.77
N LEU A 59 11.51 -0.92 4.41
CA LEU A 59 11.63 -1.33 3.00
C LEU A 59 10.36 -1.02 2.22
N GLY A 60 9.19 -1.40 2.75
CA GLY A 60 7.91 -1.09 2.14
C GLY A 60 7.64 0.41 2.06
N PHE A 61 7.98 1.16 3.12
CA PHE A 61 7.82 2.61 3.16
C PHE A 61 8.68 3.31 2.10
N VAL A 62 9.96 2.98 2.02
CA VAL A 62 10.89 3.55 1.02
C VAL A 62 10.49 3.13 -0.39
N TYR A 63 10.16 1.85 -0.60
CA TYR A 63 9.75 1.33 -1.89
C TYR A 63 8.51 2.07 -2.44
N PHE A 64 7.42 2.09 -1.70
CA PHE A 64 6.19 2.73 -2.16
C PHE A 64 6.29 4.26 -2.13
N GLY A 65 6.90 4.84 -1.09
CA GLY A 65 7.07 6.28 -0.96
C GLY A 65 7.86 6.85 -2.13
N TYR A 66 9.01 6.25 -2.46
CA TYR A 66 9.82 6.67 -3.60
C TYR A 66 9.11 6.43 -4.94
N THR A 67 8.55 5.25 -5.16
CA THR A 67 7.99 4.90 -6.48
C THR A 67 6.72 5.69 -6.79
N TRP A 68 5.86 5.97 -5.81
CA TRP A 68 4.68 6.81 -6.04
C TRP A 68 5.03 8.27 -6.29
N THR A 69 6.07 8.80 -5.61
CA THR A 69 6.47 10.21 -5.80
C THR A 69 7.31 10.41 -7.05
N ALA A 70 8.34 9.58 -7.28
CA ALA A 70 9.28 9.75 -8.38
C ALA A 70 8.73 9.20 -9.72
N TRP A 71 7.96 8.08 -9.66
CA TRP A 71 7.50 7.39 -10.88
C TRP A 71 5.99 7.45 -11.08
N ARG A 72 5.26 8.02 -10.13
CA ARG A 72 3.79 8.04 -10.09
C ARG A 72 3.16 6.64 -10.07
N ALA A 73 3.94 5.59 -9.85
CA ALA A 73 3.48 4.21 -9.87
C ALA A 73 4.49 3.30 -9.19
N SER A 74 4.03 2.30 -8.43
CA SER A 74 4.89 1.19 -8.05
C SER A 74 5.27 0.33 -9.26
N PRO A 75 6.34 -0.50 -9.18
CA PRO A 75 6.70 -1.43 -10.25
C PRO A 75 5.55 -2.31 -10.71
N GLY A 76 4.76 -2.89 -9.78
CA GLY A 76 3.57 -3.67 -10.12
C GLY A 76 2.51 -2.85 -10.86
N GLN A 77 2.29 -1.60 -10.44
CA GLN A 77 1.41 -0.68 -11.15
C GLN A 77 1.92 -0.36 -12.56
N ARG A 78 3.22 -0.10 -12.72
CA ARG A 78 3.83 0.20 -14.03
C ARG A 78 3.69 -0.95 -15.02
N ILE A 79 3.87 -2.20 -14.57
CA ILE A 79 3.69 -3.40 -15.40
C ILE A 79 2.27 -3.47 -15.97
N LEU A 80 1.27 -3.03 -15.20
CA LEU A 80 -0.13 -3.03 -15.61
C LEU A 80 -0.61 -1.71 -16.23
N GLY A 81 0.31 -0.78 -16.51
CA GLY A 81 -0.04 0.53 -17.08
C GLY A 81 -0.88 1.41 -16.15
N LEU A 82 -0.72 1.23 -14.83
CA LEU A 82 -1.42 2.02 -13.82
C LEU A 82 -0.52 3.13 -13.27
N VAL A 83 -1.14 4.22 -12.83
CA VAL A 83 -0.48 5.31 -12.12
C VAL A 83 -1.31 5.73 -10.90
N THR A 84 -0.61 6.20 -9.86
CA THR A 84 -1.20 6.82 -8.67
C THR A 84 -0.99 8.32 -8.77
N VAL A 85 -2.08 9.08 -8.72
CA VAL A 85 -2.06 10.53 -8.89
C VAL A 85 -2.91 11.20 -7.81
N ASN A 86 -2.77 12.51 -7.67
CA ASN A 86 -3.68 13.31 -6.87
C ASN A 86 -5.10 13.23 -7.48
N ALA A 87 -6.10 13.03 -6.63
CA ALA A 87 -7.47 12.81 -7.06
C ALA A 87 -8.14 14.06 -7.63
N ASP A 88 -7.67 15.26 -7.29
CA ASP A 88 -8.31 16.52 -7.66
C ASP A 88 -7.84 17.04 -9.01
N ASP A 89 -6.53 16.93 -9.27
CA ASP A 89 -5.91 17.56 -10.45
C ASP A 89 -5.10 16.58 -11.31
N GLY A 90 -4.95 15.31 -10.91
CA GLY A 90 -4.13 14.33 -11.62
C GLY A 90 -2.63 14.57 -11.52
N ALA A 91 -2.17 15.51 -10.68
CA ALA A 91 -0.76 15.79 -10.49
C ALA A 91 -0.02 14.65 -9.81
N ALA A 92 1.32 14.73 -9.82
CA ALA A 92 2.17 13.79 -9.09
C ALA A 92 1.89 13.85 -7.58
N VAL A 93 1.95 12.70 -6.93
CA VAL A 93 1.74 12.55 -5.49
C VAL A 93 2.88 13.19 -4.72
N SER A 94 2.58 14.04 -3.74
CA SER A 94 3.59 14.61 -2.83
C SER A 94 4.12 13.55 -1.85
N SER A 95 5.29 13.81 -1.25
CA SER A 95 5.84 12.92 -0.21
C SER A 95 4.90 12.77 0.98
N ASN A 96 4.25 13.85 1.43
CA ASN A 96 3.28 13.80 2.52
C ASN A 96 2.07 12.93 2.15
N THR A 97 1.53 13.10 0.96
CA THR A 97 0.44 12.28 0.42
C THR A 97 0.83 10.78 0.36
N ALA A 98 2.07 10.49 -0.08
CA ALA A 98 2.59 9.12 -0.13
C ALA A 98 2.72 8.49 1.27
N ILE A 99 3.16 9.27 2.28
CA ILE A 99 3.23 8.86 3.68
C ILE A 99 1.84 8.51 4.21
N VAL A 100 0.86 9.40 4.03
CA VAL A 100 -0.52 9.18 4.47
C VAL A 100 -1.10 7.93 3.79
N ARG A 101 -0.92 7.80 2.47
CA ARG A 101 -1.36 6.64 1.71
C ARG A 101 -0.76 5.34 2.25
N TRP A 102 0.57 5.33 2.46
CA TRP A 102 1.28 4.16 2.99
C TRP A 102 0.78 3.79 4.40
N ALA A 103 0.61 4.79 5.27
CA ALA A 103 0.16 4.59 6.64
C ALA A 103 -1.23 3.93 6.71
N PHE A 104 -2.17 4.37 5.89
CA PHE A 104 -3.51 3.76 5.85
C PHE A 104 -3.55 2.46 5.05
N LEU A 105 -2.64 2.21 4.13
CA LEU A 105 -2.63 0.96 3.36
C LEU A 105 -1.86 -0.16 4.07
N PHE A 106 -0.69 0.13 4.61
CA PHE A 106 0.22 -0.88 5.18
C PHE A 106 0.46 -0.73 6.68
N GLY A 107 0.13 0.44 7.27
CA GLY A 107 0.33 0.70 8.69
C GLY A 107 -0.25 -0.36 9.63
N PRO A 108 -1.50 -0.81 9.46
CA PRO A 108 -2.08 -1.84 10.32
C PRO A 108 -1.28 -3.16 10.31
N SER A 109 -0.82 -3.63 9.15
CA SER A 109 0.01 -4.84 9.08
C SER A 109 1.44 -4.60 9.59
N ALA A 110 2.00 -3.42 9.40
CA ALA A 110 3.30 -3.05 9.95
C ALA A 110 3.25 -3.03 11.49
N VAL A 111 2.23 -2.43 12.08
CA VAL A 111 2.01 -2.46 13.52
C VAL A 111 1.78 -3.88 14.02
N GLN A 112 0.93 -4.66 13.37
CA GLN A 112 0.70 -6.06 13.74
C GLN A 112 2.01 -6.86 13.76
N SER A 113 2.88 -6.67 12.76
CA SER A 113 4.14 -7.42 12.66
C SER A 113 5.10 -7.16 13.82
N LEU A 114 5.06 -5.97 14.45
CA LEU A 114 5.83 -5.65 15.63
C LEU A 114 5.45 -6.52 16.85
N PHE A 115 4.19 -6.95 16.91
CA PHE A 115 3.64 -7.69 18.06
C PHE A 115 3.40 -9.18 17.76
N THR A 116 3.75 -9.68 16.59
CA THR A 116 3.42 -11.04 16.13
C THR A 116 3.88 -12.12 17.13
N ASN A 117 5.03 -11.94 17.79
CA ASN A 117 5.56 -12.90 18.74
C ASN A 117 5.25 -12.57 20.21
N GLN A 118 4.72 -11.39 20.50
CA GLN A 118 4.30 -10.99 21.83
C GLN A 118 2.82 -11.33 22.07
N LEU A 119 2.02 -11.32 21.01
CA LEU A 119 0.60 -11.64 21.07
C LEU A 119 0.39 -13.12 20.75
N THR A 120 0.37 -13.97 21.79
CA THR A 120 0.16 -15.40 21.65
C THR A 120 -1.32 -15.80 21.87
N GLY A 121 -1.69 -16.98 21.40
CA GLY A 121 -3.03 -17.54 21.62
C GLY A 121 -4.14 -16.70 21.03
N GLY A 122 -5.24 -16.56 21.75
CA GLY A 122 -6.45 -15.89 21.28
C GLY A 122 -6.29 -14.40 20.96
N LEU A 123 -5.41 -13.68 21.67
CA LEU A 123 -5.17 -12.26 21.43
C LEU A 123 -4.46 -12.03 20.10
N GLY A 124 -3.46 -12.83 19.75
CA GLY A 124 -2.79 -12.78 18.44
C GLY A 124 -3.75 -13.07 17.29
N ALA A 125 -4.61 -14.08 17.44
CA ALA A 125 -5.63 -14.40 16.47
C ALA A 125 -6.66 -13.26 16.29
N LEU A 126 -7.06 -12.62 17.39
CA LEU A 126 -7.99 -11.49 17.36
C LEU A 126 -7.39 -10.30 16.60
N VAL A 127 -6.14 -9.91 16.88
CA VAL A 127 -5.45 -8.83 16.17
C VAL A 127 -5.30 -9.17 14.69
N GLY A 128 -4.93 -10.41 14.36
CA GLY A 128 -4.87 -10.88 12.97
C GLY A 128 -6.21 -10.77 12.25
N LEU A 129 -7.29 -11.15 12.93
CA LEU A 129 -8.65 -11.02 12.40
C LEU A 129 -9.04 -9.56 12.15
N VAL A 130 -8.73 -8.66 13.08
CA VAL A 130 -9.02 -7.22 12.93
C VAL A 130 -8.28 -6.66 11.70
N VAL A 131 -7.00 -6.97 11.53
CA VAL A 131 -6.22 -6.53 10.37
C VAL A 131 -6.76 -7.16 9.07
N PHE A 132 -7.15 -8.43 9.08
CA PHE A 132 -7.78 -9.08 7.95
C PHE A 132 -9.10 -8.40 7.56
N VAL A 133 -9.99 -8.15 8.51
CA VAL A 133 -11.25 -7.42 8.29
C VAL A 133 -10.99 -6.01 7.76
N TYR A 134 -9.95 -5.33 8.25
CA TYR A 134 -9.54 -4.03 7.72
C TYR A 134 -9.19 -4.10 6.22
N TYR A 135 -8.45 -5.11 5.76
CA TYR A 135 -8.16 -5.28 4.33
C TYR A 135 -9.38 -5.61 3.48
N ILE A 136 -10.31 -6.41 4.02
CA ILE A 136 -11.62 -6.61 3.38
C ILE A 136 -12.36 -5.27 3.25
N TYR A 137 -12.35 -4.43 4.31
CA TYR A 137 -12.93 -3.10 4.26
C TYR A 137 -12.26 -2.19 3.22
N LEU A 138 -10.93 -2.23 3.06
CA LEU A 138 -10.25 -1.47 2.01
C LEU A 138 -10.73 -1.86 0.61
N LEU A 139 -10.88 -3.15 0.34
CA LEU A 139 -11.40 -3.65 -0.94
C LEU A 139 -12.87 -3.27 -1.14
N TYR A 140 -13.70 -3.46 -0.12
CA TYR A 140 -15.10 -3.10 -0.15
C TYR A 140 -15.28 -1.60 -0.40
N SER A 141 -14.56 -0.73 0.31
CA SER A 141 -14.63 0.73 0.14
C SER A 141 -14.24 1.16 -1.27
N ALA A 142 -13.26 0.50 -1.89
CA ALA A 142 -12.89 0.76 -3.28
C ALA A 142 -13.92 0.22 -4.28
N ALA A 143 -14.52 -0.95 -4.00
CA ALA A 143 -15.49 -1.57 -4.90
C ALA A 143 -16.84 -0.81 -4.95
N THR A 144 -17.22 -0.18 -3.85
CA THR A 144 -18.49 0.57 -3.71
C THR A 144 -18.36 2.06 -4.07
N ASP A 145 -17.17 2.56 -4.23
CA ASP A 145 -16.91 3.97 -4.56
C ASP A 145 -17.00 4.23 -6.07
N SER A 146 -17.67 5.30 -6.48
CA SER A 146 -17.85 5.68 -7.89
C SER A 146 -16.51 5.96 -8.61
N ARG A 147 -15.52 6.47 -7.88
CA ARG A 147 -14.15 6.71 -8.36
C ARG A 147 -13.19 5.54 -8.03
N ARG A 148 -13.73 4.43 -7.49
CA ARG A 148 -12.96 3.26 -7.04
C ARG A 148 -11.83 3.61 -6.08
N GLN A 149 -12.02 4.65 -5.25
CA GLN A 149 -11.08 5.04 -4.22
C GLN A 149 -11.32 4.20 -2.97
N GLY A 150 -10.32 3.42 -2.57
CA GLY A 150 -10.32 2.76 -1.27
C GLY A 150 -10.18 3.78 -0.14
N PHE A 151 -10.47 3.37 1.09
CA PHE A 151 -10.35 4.26 2.24
C PHE A 151 -8.98 4.94 2.32
N HIS A 152 -7.89 4.20 2.11
CA HIS A 152 -6.53 4.74 2.05
C HIS A 152 -6.32 5.77 0.93
N ASP A 153 -6.99 5.59 -0.23
CA ASP A 153 -6.96 6.57 -1.32
C ASP A 153 -7.64 7.88 -0.91
N LYS A 154 -8.82 7.77 -0.25
CA LYS A 154 -9.59 8.94 0.21
C LYS A 154 -8.84 9.73 1.27
N GLN A 155 -8.23 9.04 2.25
CA GLN A 155 -7.45 9.69 3.29
C GLN A 155 -6.22 10.42 2.74
N ALA A 156 -5.63 9.91 1.68
CA ALA A 156 -4.46 10.51 1.03
C ALA A 156 -4.81 11.48 -0.10
N GLY A 157 -6.10 11.63 -0.47
CA GLY A 157 -6.49 12.44 -1.63
C GLY A 157 -5.92 11.91 -2.95
N THR A 158 -5.81 10.59 -3.11
CA THR A 158 -5.23 9.95 -4.30
C THR A 158 -6.24 9.13 -5.09
N ILE A 159 -5.93 8.86 -6.35
CA ILE A 159 -6.66 7.91 -7.18
C ILE A 159 -5.66 7.07 -7.99
N VAL A 160 -5.98 5.80 -8.19
CA VAL A 160 -5.25 4.94 -9.14
C VAL A 160 -6.02 4.91 -10.45
N THR A 161 -5.34 5.30 -11.52
CA THR A 161 -5.93 5.41 -12.87
C THR A 161 -5.05 4.69 -13.89
N THR A 162 -5.51 4.55 -15.12
CA THR A 162 -4.68 4.05 -16.22
C THR A 162 -3.78 5.16 -16.76
N LYS A 163 -2.58 4.81 -17.22
CA LYS A 163 -1.61 5.77 -17.75
C LYS A 163 -2.15 6.58 -18.93
N ALA A 164 -3.09 6.02 -19.71
CA ALA A 164 -3.67 6.70 -20.87
C ALA A 164 -4.61 7.86 -20.50
N SER A 165 -5.08 7.88 -19.22
CA SER A 165 -6.03 8.88 -18.72
C SER A 165 -5.43 9.84 -17.67
N ALA A 166 -4.10 9.79 -17.46
CA ALA A 166 -3.43 10.57 -16.43
C ALA A 166 -2.58 11.72 -16.99
#